data_94cf5237c24564e81c81418193e93e89
#
_entry.id   94cf5237c24564e81c81418193e93e89
#
_cell.length_a   1.000
_cell.length_b   1.000
_cell.length_c   1.000
_cell.angle_alpha   90.00
_cell.angle_beta   90.00
_cell.angle_gamma   90.00
#
_symmetry.space_group_name_H-M   'P 1'
#
loop_
_entity.id
_entity.type
_entity.pdbx_description
1 polymer ?
#
loop_
_entity_poly.entity_id
_entity_poly.type
_entity_poly.pdbx_seq_one_letter_code
_entity_poly.pdbx_strand_id
1 'polypeptide(L)'
;GSEMCIRDRPKVMMGWNNTFTYKNFDLGINMRSWIGFDVLNTYPMYLGIQGQSGAGQWNLWKPALDDPKYKDIRGVKQLCDYFLEDGSFLKIDAITLGYTLALSKYTKWAERLRVYGTVGNVATITGYSGHNPEVNITGWEGGVDKVWNCDPIVRTYTLGIQVTF
;
A
#
# COMPACT_ATOMS: atom_id res chain seq x y z
N GLY A 1 1.48 30.32 17.11
CA GLY A 1 1.87 29.34 16.16
C GLY A 1 0.96 28.13 16.25
N SER A 2 0.22 27.83 15.20
CA SER A 2 -0.50 26.58 15.14
C SER A 2 0.54 25.47 14.99
N GLU A 3 0.80 24.77 16.07
CA GLU A 3 1.51 23.51 15.99
C GLU A 3 0.65 22.56 15.17
N MET A 4 1.14 22.16 14.00
CA MET A 4 0.49 21.19 13.16
C MET A 4 0.62 19.84 13.85
N CYS A 5 -0.41 19.46 14.63
CA CYS A 5 -0.44 18.17 15.32
C CYS A 5 -0.78 17.08 14.31
N ILE A 6 0.21 16.66 13.55
CA ILE A 6 0.06 15.50 12.67
C ILE A 6 0.06 14.26 13.55
N ARG A 7 -0.98 13.48 13.49
CA ARG A 7 -1.01 12.13 14.09
C ARG A 7 -0.31 11.16 13.13
N ASP A 8 0.98 11.24 13.07
CA ASP A 8 1.85 10.46 12.18
C ASP A 8 1.90 8.96 12.51
N ARG A 9 1.39 8.56 13.68
CA ARG A 9 1.41 7.17 14.15
C ARG A 9 0.02 6.58 14.24
N PRO A 10 -0.18 5.36 13.71
CA PRO A 10 -1.43 4.64 13.84
C PRO A 10 -1.78 4.39 15.32
N LYS A 11 -3.04 4.61 15.67
CA LYS A 11 -3.56 4.23 16.99
C LYS A 11 -3.63 2.72 17.16
N VAL A 12 -3.94 2.02 16.08
CA VAL A 12 -4.08 0.56 16.06
C VAL A 12 -3.39 0.01 14.84
N MET A 13 -2.55 -1.00 15.04
CA MET A 13 -1.94 -1.81 14.00
C MET A 13 -2.38 -3.25 14.19
N MET A 14 -2.90 -3.87 13.15
CA MET A 14 -3.38 -5.24 13.18
C MET A 14 -2.78 -6.03 12.03
N GLY A 15 -2.50 -7.32 12.28
CA GLY A 15 -2.09 -8.27 11.26
C GLY A 15 -2.87 -9.57 11.40
N TRP A 16 -3.28 -10.13 10.28
CA TRP A 16 -3.95 -11.42 10.21
C TRP A 16 -3.26 -12.32 9.20
N ASN A 17 -2.90 -13.51 9.68
CA ASN A 17 -2.39 -14.57 8.84
C ASN A 17 -3.36 -15.75 8.92
N ASN A 18 -4.05 -16.03 7.85
CA ASN A 18 -5.01 -17.11 7.78
C ASN A 18 -4.45 -18.20 6.86
N THR A 19 -4.50 -19.45 7.32
CA THR A 19 -4.14 -20.62 6.52
C THR A 19 -5.29 -21.62 6.55
N PHE A 20 -5.76 -21.96 5.37
CA PHE A 20 -6.81 -22.95 5.17
C PHE A 20 -6.22 -24.13 4.44
N THR A 21 -6.47 -25.33 4.96
CA THR A 21 -6.02 -26.57 4.32
C THR A 21 -7.22 -27.48 4.06
N TYR A 22 -7.37 -27.90 2.83
CA TYR A 22 -8.42 -28.82 2.43
C TYR A 22 -7.85 -29.90 1.50
N LYS A 23 -7.80 -31.15 1.98
CA LYS A 23 -7.16 -32.27 1.28
C LYS A 23 -5.71 -31.93 0.92
N ASN A 24 -5.44 -31.76 -0.37
CA ASN A 24 -4.12 -31.48 -0.91
C ASN A 24 -3.90 -29.98 -1.22
N PHE A 25 -4.93 -29.14 -1.01
CA PHE A 25 -4.84 -27.71 -1.21
C PHE A 25 -4.51 -26.98 0.09
N ASP A 26 -3.66 -25.98 0.00
CA ASP A 26 -3.41 -24.99 1.03
C ASP A 26 -3.61 -23.57 0.48
N LEU A 27 -4.32 -22.75 1.22
CA LEU A 27 -4.58 -21.35 0.92
C LEU A 27 -4.09 -20.50 2.09
N GLY A 28 -3.13 -19.62 1.84
CA GLY A 28 -2.64 -18.63 2.78
C GLY A 28 -3.10 -17.24 2.40
N ILE A 29 -3.60 -16.47 3.36
CA ILE A 29 -3.99 -15.07 3.16
C ILE A 29 -3.36 -14.24 4.27
N ASN A 30 -2.51 -13.28 3.89
CA ASN A 30 -1.86 -12.36 4.79
C ASN A 30 -2.46 -10.96 4.61
N MET A 31 -2.94 -10.38 5.70
CA MET A 31 -3.56 -9.06 5.71
C MET A 31 -3.00 -8.24 6.86
N ARG A 32 -2.98 -6.92 6.69
CA ARG A 32 -2.67 -5.97 7.76
C ARG A 32 -3.51 -4.71 7.63
N SER A 33 -3.70 -4.03 8.74
CA SER A 33 -4.44 -2.78 8.80
C SER A 33 -3.79 -1.81 9.78
N TRP A 34 -3.69 -0.56 9.38
CA TRP A 34 -3.32 0.55 10.24
C TRP A 34 -4.50 1.51 10.30
N ILE A 35 -4.86 1.93 11.51
CA ILE A 35 -6.08 2.72 11.73
C ILE A 35 -5.76 3.92 12.63
N GLY A 36 -6.32 5.07 12.26
CA GLY A 36 -6.34 6.27 13.09
C GLY A 36 -5.02 7.03 13.09
N PHE A 37 -4.48 7.30 11.91
CA PHE A 37 -3.35 8.20 11.70
C PHE A 37 -3.60 9.11 10.50
N ASP A 38 -2.90 10.22 10.46
CA ASP A 38 -3.01 11.20 9.40
C ASP A 38 -1.75 11.16 8.53
N VAL A 39 -1.93 11.39 7.25
CA VAL A 39 -0.86 11.49 6.26
C VAL A 39 -0.89 12.86 5.62
N LEU A 40 0.25 13.54 5.59
CA LEU A 40 0.40 14.77 4.84
C LEU A 40 0.60 14.43 3.36
N ASN A 41 -0.44 14.68 2.57
CA ASN A 41 -0.41 14.47 1.13
C ASN A 41 0.26 15.67 0.45
N THR A 42 1.48 15.48 -0.05
CA THR A 42 2.20 16.56 -0.72
C THR A 42 1.90 16.68 -2.21
N TYR A 43 1.17 15.73 -2.80
CA TYR A 43 0.77 15.76 -4.23
C TYR A 43 -0.01 17.03 -4.61
N PRO A 44 -1.08 17.41 -3.86
CA PRO A 44 -1.78 18.64 -4.15
C PRO A 44 -0.91 19.89 -4.06
N MET A 45 0.06 19.90 -3.15
CA MET A 45 0.97 21.03 -2.95
C MET A 45 1.92 21.25 -4.13
N TYR A 46 2.36 20.19 -4.77
CA TYR A 46 3.36 20.25 -5.85
C TYR A 46 2.74 20.14 -7.24
N LEU A 47 1.73 19.29 -7.40
CA LEU A 47 1.13 18.98 -8.68
C LEU A 47 -0.31 19.51 -8.83
N GLY A 48 -0.90 20.04 -7.76
CA GLY A 48 -2.29 20.53 -7.74
C GLY A 48 -2.45 22.01 -7.94
N ILE A 49 -1.37 22.81 -7.93
CA ILE A 49 -1.46 24.26 -8.01
C ILE A 49 -1.52 24.71 -9.47
N GLN A 50 -2.66 25.26 -9.88
CA GLN A 50 -2.84 25.82 -11.22
C GLN A 50 -2.06 27.14 -11.37
N GLY A 51 -1.33 27.28 -12.47
CA GLY A 51 -0.68 28.56 -12.83
C GLY A 51 0.68 28.83 -12.18
N GLN A 52 1.28 27.88 -11.47
CA GLN A 52 2.68 28.02 -11.04
C GLN A 52 3.65 27.76 -12.20
N SER A 53 4.63 28.63 -12.33
CA SER A 53 5.64 28.60 -13.40
C SER A 53 6.57 27.36 -13.41
N GLY A 54 6.55 26.57 -12.36
CA GLY A 54 7.21 25.26 -12.31
C GLY A 54 6.37 24.11 -12.84
N ALA A 55 5.06 24.30 -12.98
CA ALA A 55 4.13 23.28 -13.47
C ALA A 55 4.21 23.04 -14.98
N GLY A 56 4.92 23.87 -15.71
CA GLY A 56 5.13 23.69 -17.18
C GLY A 56 5.90 22.43 -17.56
N GLN A 57 6.51 21.76 -16.59
CA GLN A 57 7.26 20.51 -16.81
C GLN A 57 6.52 19.25 -16.31
N TRP A 58 5.43 19.41 -15.57
CA TRP A 58 4.73 18.31 -14.91
C TRP A 58 3.26 18.29 -15.30
N ASN A 59 2.71 17.10 -15.46
CA ASN A 59 1.27 16.96 -15.63
C ASN A 59 0.55 17.40 -14.33
N LEU A 60 -0.52 18.15 -14.49
CA LEU A 60 -1.36 18.53 -13.35
C LEU A 60 -2.01 17.27 -12.76
N TRP A 61 -2.01 17.19 -11.44
CA TRP A 61 -2.69 16.12 -10.71
C TRP A 61 -4.21 16.17 -10.95
N LYS A 62 -4.79 15.09 -11.44
CA LYS A 62 -6.17 15.05 -11.89
C LYS A 62 -7.21 15.60 -10.88
N PRO A 63 -7.14 15.25 -9.57
CA PRO A 63 -8.07 15.80 -8.58
C PRO A 63 -8.02 17.32 -8.45
N ALA A 64 -6.93 17.99 -8.85
CA ALA A 64 -6.87 19.45 -8.90
C ALA A 64 -7.82 20.07 -9.92
N LEU A 65 -8.33 19.27 -10.86
CA LEU A 65 -9.32 19.73 -11.85
C LEU A 65 -10.75 19.41 -11.41
N ASP A 66 -10.97 18.26 -10.81
CA ASP A 66 -12.29 17.67 -10.64
C ASP A 66 -12.77 17.69 -9.17
N ASP A 67 -11.84 17.62 -8.20
CA ASP A 67 -12.20 17.52 -6.79
C ASP A 67 -12.55 18.91 -6.20
N PRO A 68 -13.73 19.07 -5.60
CA PRO A 68 -14.12 20.31 -4.94
C PRO A 68 -13.12 20.83 -3.90
N LYS A 69 -12.39 19.91 -3.25
CA LYS A 69 -11.37 20.25 -2.24
C LYS A 69 -10.15 20.92 -2.86
N TYR A 70 -9.75 20.51 -4.07
CA TYR A 70 -8.45 20.88 -4.64
C TYR A 70 -8.53 21.82 -5.85
N LYS A 71 -9.67 21.89 -6.55
CA LYS A 71 -9.82 22.65 -7.81
C LYS A 71 -9.58 24.14 -7.71
N ASP A 72 -9.73 24.71 -6.52
CA ASP A 72 -9.63 26.17 -6.29
C ASP A 72 -8.30 26.58 -5.64
N ILE A 73 -7.36 25.66 -5.45
CA ILE A 73 -6.05 25.99 -4.89
C ILE A 73 -5.24 26.75 -5.91
N ARG A 74 -5.06 28.06 -5.64
CA ARG A 74 -4.26 28.95 -6.47
C ARG A 74 -3.25 29.65 -5.59
N GLY A 75 -1.96 29.40 -5.78
CA GLY A 75 -0.91 30.14 -5.11
C GLY A 75 -0.02 29.30 -4.19
N VAL A 76 0.20 29.72 -2.98
CA VAL A 76 1.37 29.38 -2.18
C VAL A 76 1.40 27.93 -1.70
N LYS A 77 2.54 27.27 -1.88
CA LYS A 77 2.87 25.98 -1.24
C LYS A 77 3.08 26.19 0.25
N GLN A 78 2.03 26.04 1.04
CA GLN A 78 2.11 26.10 2.50
C GLN A 78 1.79 24.75 3.10
N LEU A 79 2.63 24.32 4.02
CA LEU A 79 2.32 23.18 4.90
C LEU A 79 1.18 23.59 5.82
N CYS A 80 0.01 23.03 5.64
CA CYS A 80 -1.16 23.27 6.46
C CYS A 80 -2.05 22.03 6.55
N ASP A 81 -2.94 22.05 7.52
CA ASP A 81 -3.88 20.96 7.83
C ASP A 81 -4.79 20.59 6.64
N TYR A 82 -4.91 21.50 5.68
CA TYR A 82 -5.70 21.28 4.47
C TYR A 82 -5.24 20.08 3.64
N PHE A 83 -3.97 19.77 3.70
CA PHE A 83 -3.35 18.63 3.00
C PHE A 83 -3.22 17.37 3.86
N LEU A 84 -3.73 17.41 5.10
CA LEU A 84 -3.83 16.23 5.93
C LEU A 84 -5.03 15.38 5.51
N GLU A 85 -4.79 14.09 5.39
CA GLU A 85 -5.80 13.10 5.06
C GLU A 85 -5.69 11.90 6.00
N ASP A 86 -6.82 11.23 6.23
CA ASP A 86 -6.82 9.96 6.96
C ASP A 86 -6.04 8.91 6.17
N GLY A 87 -4.96 8.41 6.78
CA GLY A 87 -4.10 7.37 6.23
C GLY A 87 -4.54 5.96 6.55
N SER A 88 -5.69 5.77 7.19
CA SER A 88 -6.18 4.43 7.56
C SER A 88 -6.34 3.52 6.36
N PHE A 89 -5.87 2.28 6.46
CA PHE A 89 -5.97 1.31 5.39
C PHE A 89 -6.11 -0.13 5.87
N LEU A 90 -6.66 -0.97 5.01
CA LEU A 90 -6.59 -2.42 5.07
C LEU A 90 -5.87 -2.92 3.82
N LYS A 91 -4.79 -3.67 4.00
CA LYS A 91 -3.97 -4.20 2.91
C LYS A 91 -4.00 -5.73 2.93
N ILE A 92 -4.22 -6.31 1.75
CA ILE A 92 -4.02 -7.72 1.48
C ILE A 92 -2.62 -7.86 0.90
N ASP A 93 -1.68 -8.25 1.77
CA ASP A 93 -0.26 -8.32 1.40
C ASP A 93 0.04 -9.46 0.45
N ALA A 94 -0.50 -10.64 0.73
CA ALA A 94 -0.27 -11.81 -0.10
C ALA A 94 -1.42 -12.81 -0.03
N ILE A 95 -1.67 -13.46 -1.15
CA ILE A 95 -2.50 -14.67 -1.25
C ILE A 95 -1.65 -15.75 -1.89
N THR A 96 -1.52 -16.88 -1.20
CA THR A 96 -0.77 -18.05 -1.67
C THR A 96 -1.71 -19.23 -1.80
N LEU A 97 -1.75 -19.84 -2.97
CA LEU A 97 -2.45 -21.12 -3.20
C LEU A 97 -1.44 -22.19 -3.52
N GLY A 98 -1.44 -23.25 -2.75
CA GLY A 98 -0.58 -24.41 -2.92
C GLY A 98 -1.37 -25.70 -3.19
N TYR A 99 -0.74 -26.61 -3.90
CA TYR A 99 -1.23 -27.96 -4.11
C TYR A 99 -0.12 -28.98 -3.85
N THR A 100 -0.36 -29.92 -2.95
CA THR A 100 0.62 -30.90 -2.54
C THR A 100 0.25 -32.29 -3.05
N LEU A 101 1.16 -32.89 -3.83
CA LEU A 101 1.06 -34.27 -4.32
C LEU A 101 1.94 -35.20 -3.48
N ALA A 102 1.37 -36.28 -3.00
CA ALA A 102 2.14 -37.35 -2.38
C ALA A 102 2.79 -38.23 -3.48
N LEU A 103 4.08 -38.04 -3.71
CA LEU A 103 4.83 -38.79 -4.72
C LEU A 103 5.28 -40.15 -4.25
N SER A 104 5.29 -40.44 -2.95
CA SER A 104 5.66 -41.75 -2.37
C SER A 104 4.92 -42.94 -2.97
N LYS A 105 3.74 -42.69 -3.57
CA LYS A 105 2.97 -43.71 -4.29
C LYS A 105 3.46 -43.99 -5.71
N TYR A 106 4.24 -43.10 -6.29
CA TYR A 106 4.65 -43.14 -7.71
C TYR A 106 6.18 -43.29 -7.86
N THR A 107 6.93 -42.75 -6.92
CA THR A 107 8.40 -42.76 -6.98
C THR A 107 8.99 -43.07 -5.62
N LYS A 108 10.18 -43.72 -5.61
CA LYS A 108 10.91 -44.01 -4.37
C LYS A 108 11.91 -42.93 -3.96
N TRP A 109 12.16 -41.97 -4.84
CA TRP A 109 13.20 -40.96 -4.64
C TRP A 109 12.63 -39.60 -4.16
N ALA A 110 11.31 -39.38 -4.23
CA ALA A 110 10.67 -38.16 -3.73
C ALA A 110 9.40 -38.52 -2.94
N GLU A 111 9.23 -37.89 -1.80
CA GLU A 111 8.09 -38.11 -0.91
C GLU A 111 6.91 -37.18 -1.30
N ARG A 112 7.21 -35.92 -1.55
CA ARG A 112 6.19 -34.91 -1.77
C ARG A 112 6.62 -33.91 -2.86
N LEU A 113 5.65 -33.48 -3.66
CA LEU A 113 5.76 -32.33 -4.58
C LEU A 113 4.70 -31.32 -4.22
N ARG A 114 5.10 -30.11 -3.89
CA ARG A 114 4.18 -28.97 -3.71
C ARG A 114 4.43 -27.95 -4.80
N VAL A 115 3.36 -27.61 -5.55
CA VAL A 115 3.34 -26.51 -6.50
C VAL A 115 2.53 -25.39 -5.87
N TYR A 116 3.03 -24.16 -5.90
CA TYR A 116 2.32 -23.05 -5.32
C TYR A 116 2.45 -21.79 -6.16
N GLY A 117 1.43 -20.95 -6.08
CA GLY A 117 1.41 -19.60 -6.66
C GLY A 117 1.12 -18.58 -5.57
N THR A 118 1.85 -17.48 -5.58
CA THR A 118 1.66 -16.35 -4.66
C THR A 118 1.44 -15.08 -5.45
N VAL A 119 0.41 -14.34 -5.07
CA VAL A 119 0.19 -12.95 -5.51
C VAL A 119 0.52 -12.05 -4.34
N GLY A 120 1.51 -11.17 -4.51
CA GLY A 120 1.90 -10.16 -3.54
C GLY A 120 1.31 -8.80 -3.89
N ASN A 121 1.09 -7.96 -2.88
CA ASN A 121 0.44 -6.65 -2.98
C ASN A 121 -0.90 -6.72 -3.72
N VAL A 122 -1.79 -7.57 -3.22
CA VAL A 122 -3.06 -7.91 -3.90
C VAL A 122 -3.98 -6.70 -3.98
N ALA A 123 -4.21 -6.02 -2.86
CA ALA A 123 -5.06 -4.85 -2.79
C ALA A 123 -4.77 -4.01 -1.54
N THR A 124 -4.97 -2.71 -1.66
CA THR A 124 -5.02 -1.76 -0.54
C THR A 124 -6.37 -1.06 -0.57
N ILE A 125 -7.12 -1.16 0.51
CA ILE A 125 -8.43 -0.53 0.69
C ILE A 125 -8.20 0.66 1.61
N THR A 126 -8.39 1.87 1.11
CA THR A 126 -8.14 3.12 1.83
C THR A 126 -9.01 4.24 1.29
N GLY A 127 -9.30 5.24 2.13
CA GLY A 127 -9.88 6.52 1.71
C GLY A 127 -8.84 7.57 1.33
N TYR A 128 -7.55 7.27 1.48
CA TYR A 128 -6.46 8.17 1.17
C TYR A 128 -6.37 8.44 -0.35
N SER A 129 -6.24 9.71 -0.74
CA SER A 129 -6.24 10.12 -2.14
C SER A 129 -4.86 10.08 -2.81
N GLY A 130 -3.79 9.98 -2.02
CA GLY A 130 -2.41 9.89 -2.50
C GLY A 130 -2.03 8.51 -3.01
N HIS A 131 -0.74 8.31 -3.25
CA HIS A 131 -0.24 7.12 -3.93
C HIS A 131 -0.20 5.90 -3.03
N ASN A 132 0.25 6.09 -1.78
CA ASN A 132 0.39 5.01 -0.81
C ASN A 132 0.15 5.56 0.61
N PRO A 133 -0.87 5.07 1.34
CA PRO A 133 -1.07 5.48 2.73
C PRO A 133 0.02 4.94 3.67
N GLU A 134 0.76 3.93 3.24
CA GLU A 134 1.83 3.32 4.02
C GLU A 134 3.12 4.15 3.90
N VAL A 135 3.09 5.33 4.50
CA VAL A 135 4.24 6.22 4.57
C VAL A 135 5.16 5.85 5.73
N ASN A 136 6.39 6.37 5.70
CA ASN A 136 7.29 6.22 6.84
C ASN A 136 6.68 6.90 8.08
N ILE A 137 6.54 6.15 9.17
CA ILE A 137 6.00 6.65 10.45
C ILE A 137 7.11 6.98 11.45
N THR A 138 8.37 6.95 11.02
CA THR A 138 9.53 7.18 11.88
C THR A 138 10.37 8.37 11.40
N GLY A 139 11.01 9.06 12.36
CA GLY A 139 11.89 10.18 12.06
C GLY A 139 11.16 11.52 11.89
N TRP A 140 11.92 12.53 11.45
CA TRP A 140 11.46 13.92 11.32
C TRP A 140 10.40 14.12 10.21
N GLU A 141 10.30 13.19 9.29
CA GLU A 141 9.40 13.22 8.14
C GLU A 141 8.34 12.12 8.23
N GLY A 142 8.05 11.66 9.45
CA GLY A 142 6.98 10.72 9.69
C GLY A 142 5.63 11.26 9.22
N GLY A 143 4.80 10.40 8.63
CA GLY A 143 3.46 10.77 8.17
C GLY A 143 3.42 11.63 6.90
N VAL A 144 4.52 11.79 6.15
CA VAL A 144 4.58 12.59 4.93
C VAL A 144 4.68 11.70 3.69
N ASP A 145 3.68 11.81 2.81
CA ASP A 145 3.73 11.20 1.47
C ASP A 145 4.40 12.17 0.49
N LYS A 146 5.65 11.85 0.13
CA LYS A 146 6.49 12.72 -0.71
C LYS A 146 6.30 12.40 -2.18
N VAL A 147 5.90 13.38 -2.93
CA VAL A 147 5.71 13.28 -4.38
C VAL A 147 6.96 12.83 -5.16
N TRP A 148 8.13 13.09 -4.61
CA TRP A 148 9.42 12.78 -5.26
C TRP A 148 10.04 11.43 -4.85
N ASN A 149 9.44 10.75 -3.90
CA ASN A 149 10.04 9.57 -3.26
C ASN A 149 9.02 8.44 -3.06
N CYS A 150 8.08 8.31 -3.97
CA CYS A 150 7.09 7.26 -3.89
C CYS A 150 7.35 6.21 -4.97
N ASP A 151 7.80 5.05 -4.53
CA ASP A 151 7.80 3.87 -5.37
C ASP A 151 6.36 3.35 -5.51
N PRO A 152 5.87 3.17 -6.75
CA PRO A 152 4.55 2.60 -6.94
C PRO A 152 4.48 1.20 -6.36
N ILE A 153 3.40 0.90 -5.65
CA ILE A 153 3.14 -0.46 -5.17
C ILE A 153 2.85 -1.33 -6.38
N VAL A 154 3.78 -2.22 -6.72
CA VAL A 154 3.61 -3.16 -7.81
C VAL A 154 3.09 -4.49 -7.31
N ARG A 155 2.15 -5.06 -8.04
CA ARG A 155 1.67 -6.42 -7.80
C ARG A 155 2.70 -7.41 -8.29
N THR A 156 3.03 -8.40 -7.46
CA THR A 156 4.00 -9.45 -7.79
C THR A 156 3.31 -10.80 -7.93
N TYR A 157 3.77 -11.60 -8.89
CA TYR A 157 3.30 -12.96 -9.11
C TYR A 157 4.49 -13.91 -9.00
N THR A 158 4.39 -14.87 -8.11
CA THR A 158 5.45 -15.86 -7.89
C THR A 158 4.87 -17.24 -8.08
N LEU A 159 5.55 -18.07 -8.88
CA LEU A 159 5.27 -19.49 -9.00
C LEU A 159 6.46 -20.26 -8.43
N GLY A 160 6.19 -21.29 -7.65
CA GLY A 160 7.24 -22.10 -7.04
C GLY A 160 6.89 -23.58 -6.99
N ILE A 161 7.94 -24.39 -6.99
CA ILE A 161 7.86 -25.83 -6.87
C ILE A 161 8.79 -26.24 -5.71
N GLN A 162 8.26 -27.06 -4.80
CA GLN A 162 9.02 -27.61 -3.68
C GLN A 162 8.95 -29.13 -3.75
N VAL A 163 10.11 -29.76 -3.76
CA VAL A 163 10.23 -31.21 -3.75
C VAL A 163 10.86 -31.63 -2.42
N THR A 164 10.25 -32.62 -1.76
CA THR A 164 10.79 -33.26 -0.54
C THR A 164 11.20 -34.67 -0.91
N PHE A 165 12.44 -35.02 -0.57
CA PHE A 165 13.07 -36.34 -0.81
C PHE A 165 13.03 -37.18 0.42
#